data_68683956291afa0206b51cd237909e0c
#
_entry.id   68683956291afa0206b51cd237909e0c
#
_cell.length_a   1.000
_cell.length_b   1.000
_cell.length_c   1.000
_cell.angle_alpha   90.00
_cell.angle_beta   90.00
_cell.angle_gamma   90.00
#
_symmetry.space_group_name_H-M   'P 1'
#
loop_
_entity.id
_entity.type
_entity.pdbx_description
1 polymer ?
#
loop_
_entity_poly.entity_id
_entity_poly.type
_entity_poly.pdbx_seq_one_letter_code
_entity_poly.pdbx_strand_id
1 'polypeptide(L)'
;MKVVIIGGVAGGASAAARLRRLDEKAEIIILEKGEYISYANCGLPYYIGGVITEKEALPLQTPRSFYQRFRIDVRTGSEAVKIDRNRKMVTVRESGGGLYEESYDKLILSPGAKPVLPPFSAVEDERVFTLRNIPDTYRITEFIEREAPHNALIVGGGYIGTELAENLFRRGLKVSVAELSDHLIAPLDFDMACDVHRYLRSKGIQLFLNTVVQDIRK
;
A
#
# COMPACT_ATOMS: atom_id res chain seq x y z
N MET A 1 26.46 -0.58 -17.25
CA MET A 1 25.19 -1.36 -17.33
C MET A 1 24.07 -0.44 -16.87
N LYS A 2 22.98 -0.37 -17.66
CA LYS A 2 21.78 0.40 -17.32
C LYS A 2 20.67 -0.52 -16.81
N VAL A 3 20.17 -0.24 -15.60
CA VAL A 3 19.13 -1.04 -14.97
C VAL A 3 17.93 -0.15 -14.71
N VAL A 4 16.77 -0.53 -15.28
CA VAL A 4 15.48 0.10 -15.00
C VAL A 4 14.71 -0.77 -14.04
N ILE A 5 14.12 -0.15 -13.03
CA ILE A 5 13.33 -0.82 -11.98
C ILE A 5 11.93 -0.20 -11.99
N ILE A 6 10.90 -1.03 -12.19
CA ILE A 6 9.51 -0.60 -12.16
C ILE A 6 8.95 -0.83 -10.76
N GLY A 7 8.59 0.26 -10.07
CA GLY A 7 8.14 0.28 -8.69
C GLY A 7 9.23 0.63 -7.69
N GLY A 8 9.00 1.66 -6.89
CA GLY A 8 9.98 2.30 -6.00
C GLY A 8 9.77 2.05 -4.50
N VAL A 9 8.90 1.11 -4.11
CA VAL A 9 8.64 0.87 -2.68
C VAL A 9 9.55 -0.25 -2.15
N ALA A 10 9.04 -1.28 -1.51
CA ALA A 10 9.86 -2.26 -0.79
C ALA A 10 10.82 -3.03 -1.72
N GLY A 11 10.31 -3.72 -2.73
CA GLY A 11 11.12 -4.57 -3.60
C GLY A 11 12.09 -3.78 -4.46
N GLY A 12 11.59 -2.76 -5.15
CA GLY A 12 12.41 -1.97 -6.08
C GLY A 12 13.46 -1.11 -5.39
N ALA A 13 13.11 -0.41 -4.31
CA ALA A 13 14.05 0.38 -3.54
C ALA A 13 15.17 -0.48 -2.92
N SER A 14 14.81 -1.65 -2.38
CA SER A 14 15.79 -2.60 -1.82
C SER A 14 16.72 -3.16 -2.89
N ALA A 15 16.16 -3.55 -4.05
CA ALA A 15 16.94 -4.05 -5.19
C ALA A 15 17.90 -2.99 -5.71
N ALA A 16 17.43 -1.75 -5.87
CA ALA A 16 18.24 -0.63 -6.33
C ALA A 16 19.42 -0.33 -5.38
N ALA A 17 19.15 -0.24 -4.08
CA ALA A 17 20.18 -0.01 -3.07
C ALA A 17 21.18 -1.17 -3.00
N ARG A 18 20.74 -2.42 -3.17
CA ARG A 18 21.63 -3.58 -3.22
C ARG A 18 22.47 -3.59 -4.48
N LEU A 19 21.87 -3.31 -5.63
CA LEU A 19 22.56 -3.25 -6.91
C LEU A 19 23.68 -2.20 -6.90
N ARG A 20 23.42 -1.00 -6.36
CA ARG A 20 24.44 0.05 -6.23
C ARG A 20 25.65 -0.39 -5.41
N ARG A 21 25.44 -1.17 -4.35
CA ARG A 21 26.54 -1.73 -3.54
C ARG A 21 27.36 -2.79 -4.28
N LEU A 22 26.78 -3.44 -5.27
CA LEU A 22 27.45 -4.46 -6.08
C LEU A 22 28.13 -3.86 -7.32
N ASP A 23 27.58 -2.78 -7.87
CA ASP A 23 28.11 -2.08 -9.05
C ASP A 23 27.95 -0.57 -8.89
N GLU A 24 29.04 0.08 -8.49
CA GLU A 24 29.09 1.53 -8.30
C GLU A 24 28.91 2.31 -9.62
N LYS A 25 29.22 1.69 -10.77
CA LYS A 25 29.18 2.35 -12.08
C LYS A 25 27.85 2.10 -12.82
N ALA A 26 26.96 1.26 -12.31
CA ALA A 26 25.69 1.02 -12.94
C ALA A 26 24.85 2.30 -13.01
N GLU A 27 24.21 2.57 -14.13
CA GLU A 27 23.12 3.53 -14.24
C GLU A 27 21.86 2.85 -13.72
N ILE A 28 21.24 3.39 -12.68
CA ILE A 28 20.07 2.80 -12.04
C ILE A 28 18.94 3.83 -12.03
N ILE A 29 17.82 3.46 -12.65
CA ILE A 29 16.62 4.28 -12.75
C ILE A 29 15.48 3.53 -12.08
N ILE A 30 14.73 4.20 -11.19
CA ILE A 30 13.47 3.72 -10.64
C ILE A 30 12.33 4.52 -11.28
N LEU A 31 11.37 3.80 -11.86
CA LEU A 31 10.11 4.36 -12.34
C LEU A 31 9.03 4.03 -11.31
N GLU A 32 8.50 5.07 -10.65
CA GLU A 32 7.45 4.93 -9.65
C GLU A 32 6.21 5.72 -10.11
N LYS A 33 5.08 5.01 -10.21
CA LYS A 33 3.80 5.61 -10.61
C LYS A 33 3.28 6.62 -9.61
N GLY A 34 3.46 6.33 -8.31
CA GLY A 34 3.02 7.19 -7.22
C GLY A 34 3.99 8.33 -6.93
N GLU A 35 3.65 9.13 -5.94
CA GLU A 35 4.47 10.25 -5.46
C GLU A 35 5.53 9.80 -4.44
N TYR A 36 5.33 8.67 -3.78
CA TYR A 36 6.14 8.21 -2.66
C TYR A 36 6.92 6.95 -3.01
N ILE A 37 8.17 6.93 -2.59
CA ILE A 37 9.05 5.77 -2.65
C ILE A 37 9.43 5.32 -1.25
N SER A 38 9.83 4.06 -1.10
CA SER A 38 10.46 3.56 0.13
C SER A 38 9.75 4.03 1.41
N TYR A 39 8.48 3.78 1.53
CA TYR A 39 7.72 4.13 2.72
C TYR A 39 7.37 2.88 3.57
N ALA A 40 7.04 3.13 4.85
CA ALA A 40 6.67 2.12 5.81
C ALA A 40 5.25 1.60 5.56
N ASN A 41 5.08 0.60 4.68
CA ASN A 41 3.77 0.01 4.40
C ASN A 41 3.05 -0.46 5.67
N CYS A 42 3.77 -1.09 6.59
CA CYS A 42 3.20 -1.57 7.86
C CYS A 42 2.87 -0.42 8.83
N GLY A 43 3.37 0.80 8.58
CA GLY A 43 3.05 1.98 9.38
C GLY A 43 1.71 2.64 9.05
N LEU A 44 1.11 2.31 7.88
CA LEU A 44 -0.08 2.98 7.40
C LEU A 44 -1.28 2.84 8.35
N PRO A 45 -1.65 1.63 8.85
CA PRO A 45 -2.70 1.48 9.83
C PRO A 45 -2.41 2.23 11.14
N TYR A 46 -1.15 2.27 11.57
CA TYR A 46 -0.73 2.93 12.81
C TYR A 46 -0.77 4.46 12.71
N TYR A 47 -0.55 5.02 11.52
CA TYR A 47 -0.79 6.44 11.27
C TYR A 47 -2.29 6.77 11.37
N ILE A 48 -3.15 5.95 10.75
CA ILE A 48 -4.61 6.10 10.86
C ILE A 48 -5.04 6.01 12.34
N GLY A 49 -4.44 5.11 13.12
CA GLY A 49 -4.71 4.94 14.56
C GLY A 49 -4.16 6.06 15.47
N GLY A 50 -3.38 7.01 14.92
CA GLY A 50 -2.76 8.08 15.70
C GLY A 50 -1.57 7.62 16.54
N VAL A 51 -1.01 6.44 16.29
CA VAL A 51 0.23 5.96 16.91
C VAL A 51 1.45 6.64 16.27
N ILE A 52 1.42 6.76 14.94
CA ILE A 52 2.34 7.59 14.19
C ILE A 52 1.62 8.91 13.93
N THR A 53 2.17 10.02 14.42
CA THR A 53 1.54 11.34 14.35
C THR A 53 2.10 12.20 13.24
N GLU A 54 3.37 12.01 12.91
CA GLU A 54 4.08 12.84 11.93
C GLU A 54 3.96 12.25 10.53
N LYS A 55 3.49 13.05 9.57
CA LYS A 55 3.39 12.66 8.15
C LYS A 55 4.74 12.23 7.58
N GLU A 56 5.79 12.90 8.01
CA GLU A 56 7.18 12.70 7.58
C GLU A 56 7.77 11.36 8.06
N ALA A 57 7.12 10.70 9.02
CA ALA A 57 7.57 9.40 9.53
C ALA A 57 7.18 8.23 8.59
N LEU A 58 6.21 8.42 7.69
CA LEU A 58 5.81 7.38 6.74
C LEU A 58 6.82 7.20 5.58
N PRO A 59 7.27 8.27 4.86
CA PRO A 59 8.30 8.15 3.85
C PRO A 59 9.67 7.91 4.49
N LEU A 60 10.27 6.74 4.24
CA LEU A 60 11.61 6.42 4.73
C LEU A 60 12.70 7.09 3.89
N GLN A 61 12.44 7.30 2.61
CA GLN A 61 13.33 7.97 1.68
C GLN A 61 12.54 8.84 0.70
N THR A 62 13.17 9.91 0.24
CA THR A 62 12.68 10.73 -0.87
C THR A 62 13.52 10.49 -2.12
N PRO A 63 13.08 10.85 -3.34
CA PRO A 63 13.91 10.81 -4.53
C PRO A 63 15.26 11.53 -4.34
N ARG A 64 15.23 12.69 -3.69
CA ARG A 64 16.44 13.48 -3.39
C ARG A 64 17.40 12.74 -2.46
N SER A 65 16.90 12.22 -1.33
CA SER A 65 17.77 11.49 -0.37
C SER A 65 18.32 10.20 -0.97
N PHE A 66 17.53 9.53 -1.81
CA PHE A 66 17.94 8.31 -2.50
C PHE A 66 19.05 8.59 -3.53
N TYR A 67 18.92 9.68 -4.28
CA TYR A 67 19.98 10.14 -5.18
C TYR A 67 21.26 10.53 -4.42
N GLN A 68 21.13 11.32 -3.36
CA GLN A 68 22.28 11.75 -2.55
C GLN A 68 23.06 10.57 -1.96
N ARG A 69 22.35 9.57 -1.48
CA ARG A 69 22.95 8.40 -0.81
C ARG A 69 23.46 7.34 -1.78
N PHE A 70 22.73 7.09 -2.85
CA PHE A 70 22.94 5.94 -3.72
C PHE A 70 23.20 6.30 -5.18
N ARG A 71 23.13 7.57 -5.58
CA ARG A 71 23.23 7.99 -6.99
C ARG A 71 22.25 7.22 -7.90
N ILE A 72 21.03 7.02 -7.43
CA ILE A 72 19.95 6.37 -8.18
C ILE A 72 18.99 7.45 -8.65
N ASP A 73 18.66 7.44 -9.94
CA ASP A 73 17.65 8.31 -10.54
C ASP A 73 16.25 7.75 -10.22
N VAL A 74 15.47 8.49 -9.44
CA VAL A 74 14.13 8.09 -9.04
C VAL A 74 13.12 9.05 -9.65
N ARG A 75 12.29 8.52 -10.53
CA ARG A 75 11.24 9.27 -11.24
C ARG A 75 9.89 8.87 -10.69
N THR A 76 9.33 9.72 -9.83
CA THR A 76 7.94 9.61 -9.35
C THR A 76 6.96 10.16 -10.38
N GLY A 77 5.68 9.81 -10.28
CA GLY A 77 4.68 10.17 -11.29
C GLY A 77 4.96 9.57 -12.68
N SER A 78 5.73 8.47 -12.73
CA SER A 78 6.23 7.86 -13.96
C SER A 78 5.77 6.41 -14.06
N GLU A 79 4.67 6.20 -14.80
CA GLU A 79 4.04 4.89 -14.98
C GLU A 79 4.64 4.15 -16.17
N ALA A 80 5.22 2.98 -15.95
CA ALA A 80 5.60 2.06 -17.02
C ALA A 80 4.34 1.43 -17.63
N VAL A 81 4.00 1.81 -18.87
CA VAL A 81 2.76 1.37 -19.52
C VAL A 81 2.97 0.26 -20.55
N LYS A 82 4.19 0.10 -21.07
CA LYS A 82 4.52 -0.94 -22.03
C LYS A 82 5.99 -1.33 -21.92
N ILE A 83 6.27 -2.60 -22.13
CA ILE A 83 7.63 -3.14 -22.19
C ILE A 83 7.83 -3.79 -23.57
N ASP A 84 8.82 -3.31 -24.31
CA ASP A 84 9.31 -3.94 -25.54
C ASP A 84 10.60 -4.70 -25.23
N ARG A 85 10.49 -6.01 -25.11
CA ARG A 85 11.62 -6.88 -24.77
C ARG A 85 12.65 -6.99 -25.89
N ASN A 86 12.22 -6.89 -27.14
CA ASN A 86 13.11 -7.02 -28.30
C ASN A 86 13.99 -5.79 -28.45
N ARG A 87 13.39 -4.60 -28.27
CA ARG A 87 14.12 -3.33 -28.33
C ARG A 87 14.76 -2.97 -26.97
N LYS A 88 14.44 -3.70 -25.89
CA LYS A 88 14.81 -3.37 -24.50
C LYS A 88 14.40 -1.95 -24.13
N MET A 89 13.15 -1.61 -24.36
CA MET A 89 12.57 -0.29 -24.08
C MET A 89 11.36 -0.42 -23.17
N VAL A 90 11.20 0.55 -22.30
CA VAL A 90 9.99 0.75 -21.48
C VAL A 90 9.33 2.05 -21.94
N THR A 91 8.07 2.00 -22.32
CA THR A 91 7.27 3.21 -22.54
C THR A 91 6.75 3.71 -21.21
N VAL A 92 7.04 4.94 -20.87
CA VAL A 92 6.70 5.59 -19.61
C VAL A 92 5.72 6.71 -19.86
N ARG A 93 4.65 6.75 -19.04
CA ARG A 93 3.69 7.85 -18.99
C ARG A 93 3.99 8.71 -17.78
N GLU A 94 4.19 9.98 -17.99
CA GLU A 94 4.31 10.96 -16.91
C GLU A 94 2.94 11.41 -16.40
N SER A 95 2.85 11.84 -15.15
CA SER A 95 1.61 12.37 -14.54
C SER A 95 1.05 13.59 -15.31
N GLY A 96 1.90 14.34 -16.03
CA GLY A 96 1.50 15.42 -16.95
C GLY A 96 0.96 14.96 -18.31
N GLY A 97 0.85 13.64 -18.55
CA GLY A 97 0.32 13.06 -19.80
C GLY A 97 1.36 12.84 -20.89
N GLY A 98 2.62 13.22 -20.69
CA GLY A 98 3.72 12.96 -21.60
C GLY A 98 4.06 11.47 -21.70
N LEU A 99 4.53 11.03 -22.88
CA LEU A 99 5.06 9.69 -23.11
C LEU A 99 6.51 9.79 -23.56
N TYR A 100 7.37 8.95 -22.99
CA TYR A 100 8.73 8.76 -23.46
C TYR A 100 9.15 7.30 -23.41
N GLU A 101 10.23 6.96 -24.09
CA GLU A 101 10.81 5.61 -24.05
C GLU A 101 12.12 5.63 -23.25
N GLU A 102 12.27 4.66 -22.34
CA GLU A 102 13.46 4.47 -21.52
C GLU A 102 14.13 3.14 -21.88
N SER A 103 15.39 3.17 -22.27
CA SER A 103 16.16 1.97 -22.62
C SER A 103 16.72 1.28 -21.38
N TYR A 104 16.94 -0.03 -21.44
CA TYR A 104 17.56 -0.80 -20.37
C TYR A 104 18.45 -1.94 -20.89
N ASP A 105 19.48 -2.26 -20.14
CA ASP A 105 20.22 -3.51 -20.28
C ASP A 105 19.54 -4.63 -19.49
N LYS A 106 19.11 -4.31 -18.26
CA LYS A 106 18.35 -5.19 -17.33
C LYS A 106 17.13 -4.48 -16.82
N LEU A 107 16.05 -5.24 -16.64
CA LEU A 107 14.77 -4.74 -16.12
C LEU A 107 14.37 -5.53 -14.89
N ILE A 108 14.00 -4.82 -13.81
CA ILE A 108 13.43 -5.40 -12.60
C ILE A 108 11.98 -4.96 -12.48
N LEU A 109 11.09 -5.92 -12.25
CA LEU A 109 9.67 -5.69 -12.09
C LEU A 109 9.29 -5.84 -10.61
N SER A 110 8.89 -4.73 -9.99
CA SER A 110 8.40 -4.66 -8.60
C SER A 110 7.13 -3.80 -8.51
N PRO A 111 6.11 -4.04 -9.37
CA PRO A 111 4.95 -3.14 -9.51
C PRO A 111 4.02 -3.16 -8.29
N GLY A 112 4.24 -4.08 -7.34
CA GLY A 112 3.36 -4.26 -6.19
C GLY A 112 2.00 -4.84 -6.59
N ALA A 113 0.97 -4.47 -5.84
CA ALA A 113 -0.41 -4.89 -6.04
C ALA A 113 -1.36 -3.69 -5.91
N LYS A 114 -2.57 -3.84 -6.40
CA LYS A 114 -3.68 -2.92 -6.15
C LYS A 114 -4.80 -3.66 -5.41
N PRO A 115 -5.58 -2.97 -4.57
CA PRO A 115 -6.76 -3.57 -3.97
C PRO A 115 -7.75 -4.04 -5.04
N VAL A 116 -8.39 -5.17 -4.78
CA VAL A 116 -9.55 -5.62 -5.56
C VAL A 116 -10.79 -5.07 -4.87
N LEU A 117 -11.54 -4.25 -5.58
CA LEU A 117 -12.82 -3.75 -5.10
C LEU A 117 -13.92 -4.74 -5.49
N PRO A 118 -14.72 -5.22 -4.53
CA PRO A 118 -15.92 -5.97 -4.85
C PRO A 118 -16.90 -5.11 -5.65
N PRO A 119 -17.80 -5.70 -6.46
CA PRO A 119 -18.74 -4.97 -7.30
C PRO A 119 -19.94 -4.44 -6.48
N PHE A 120 -19.65 -3.65 -5.44
CA PHE A 120 -20.67 -3.01 -4.62
C PHE A 120 -21.29 -1.81 -5.32
N SER A 121 -22.59 -1.58 -5.10
CA SER A 121 -23.33 -0.45 -5.68
C SER A 121 -22.77 0.91 -5.26
N ALA A 122 -22.24 1.00 -4.03
CA ALA A 122 -21.71 2.23 -3.46
C ALA A 122 -20.17 2.24 -3.40
N VAL A 123 -19.47 1.53 -4.30
CA VAL A 123 -18.01 1.43 -4.28
C VAL A 123 -17.31 2.80 -4.47
N GLU A 124 -17.96 3.74 -5.15
CA GLU A 124 -17.47 5.11 -5.37
C GLU A 124 -17.96 6.11 -4.31
N ASP A 125 -18.65 5.64 -3.26
CA ASP A 125 -19.07 6.51 -2.15
C ASP A 125 -17.85 7.02 -1.37
N GLU A 126 -17.87 8.27 -0.96
CA GLU A 126 -16.76 8.89 -0.20
C GLU A 126 -16.43 8.19 1.14
N ARG A 127 -17.37 7.37 1.65
CA ARG A 127 -17.23 6.57 2.87
C ARG A 127 -16.62 5.19 2.63
N VAL A 128 -16.36 4.82 1.36
CA VAL A 128 -15.76 3.54 0.99
C VAL A 128 -14.29 3.74 0.64
N PHE A 129 -13.44 3.05 1.36
CA PHE A 129 -11.99 3.21 1.25
C PHE A 129 -11.30 1.88 0.99
N THR A 130 -10.14 1.98 0.35
CA THR A 130 -9.12 0.94 0.37
C THR A 130 -7.87 1.49 1.04
N LEU A 131 -7.10 0.64 1.67
CA LEU A 131 -5.81 1.02 2.28
C LEU A 131 -4.67 0.28 1.58
N ARG A 132 -3.87 1.01 0.81
CA ARG A 132 -2.73 0.44 0.09
C ARG A 132 -1.48 1.30 0.15
N ASN A 133 -1.62 2.61 0.17
CA ASN A 133 -0.52 3.57 0.03
C ASN A 133 -0.71 4.79 0.94
N ILE A 134 0.25 5.71 0.93
CA ILE A 134 0.20 6.94 1.73
C ILE A 134 -1.01 7.82 1.39
N PRO A 135 -1.34 8.09 0.11
CA PRO A 135 -2.55 8.85 -0.22
C PRO A 135 -3.85 8.25 0.34
N ASP A 136 -4.00 6.92 0.27
CA ASP A 136 -5.17 6.26 0.89
C ASP A 136 -5.23 6.50 2.40
N THR A 137 -4.07 6.42 3.06
CA THR A 137 -3.94 6.66 4.50
C THR A 137 -4.39 8.07 4.88
N TYR A 138 -3.94 9.07 4.12
CA TYR A 138 -4.33 10.47 4.37
C TYR A 138 -5.81 10.68 4.12
N ARG A 139 -6.38 10.14 3.05
CA ARG A 139 -7.83 10.23 2.77
C ARG A 139 -8.67 9.65 3.90
N ILE A 140 -8.29 8.47 4.43
CA ILE A 140 -8.99 7.84 5.55
C ILE A 140 -8.87 8.71 6.80
N THR A 141 -7.68 9.21 7.11
CA THR A 141 -7.43 10.03 8.29
C THR A 141 -8.23 11.35 8.23
N GLU A 142 -8.16 12.05 7.10
CA GLU A 142 -8.91 13.30 6.87
C GLU A 142 -10.42 13.10 6.96
N PHE A 143 -10.93 11.99 6.43
CA PHE A 143 -12.34 11.64 6.56
C PHE A 143 -12.74 11.43 8.02
N ILE A 144 -11.95 10.66 8.78
CA ILE A 144 -12.21 10.41 10.20
C ILE A 144 -12.22 11.73 10.99
N GLU A 145 -11.29 12.62 10.71
CA GLU A 145 -11.18 13.91 11.41
C GLU A 145 -12.32 14.88 11.04
N ARG A 146 -12.74 14.89 9.78
CA ARG A 146 -13.81 15.77 9.30
C ARG A 146 -15.19 15.29 9.72
N GLU A 147 -15.48 14.01 9.52
CA GLU A 147 -16.84 13.46 9.69
C GLU A 147 -17.10 12.85 11.09
N ALA A 148 -16.03 12.61 11.87
CA ALA A 148 -16.10 11.97 13.19
C ALA A 148 -17.02 10.73 13.22
N PRO A 149 -16.81 9.73 12.34
CA PRO A 149 -17.70 8.58 12.24
C PRO A 149 -17.69 7.76 13.53
N HIS A 150 -18.85 7.23 13.91
CA HIS A 150 -18.96 6.39 15.10
C HIS A 150 -18.67 4.92 14.84
N ASN A 151 -18.86 4.46 13.60
CA ASN A 151 -18.76 3.05 13.25
C ASN A 151 -17.83 2.87 12.03
N ALA A 152 -17.17 1.72 12.00
CA ALA A 152 -16.41 1.28 10.84
C ALA A 152 -16.66 -0.21 10.57
N LEU A 153 -16.90 -0.56 9.31
CA LEU A 153 -16.91 -1.93 8.83
C LEU A 153 -15.66 -2.18 7.99
N ILE A 154 -14.93 -3.22 8.33
CA ILE A 154 -13.79 -3.71 7.57
C ILE A 154 -14.23 -4.96 6.80
N VAL A 155 -14.02 -4.96 5.49
CA VAL A 155 -14.30 -6.09 4.63
C VAL A 155 -12.99 -6.78 4.29
N GLY A 156 -12.79 -7.97 4.87
CA GLY A 156 -11.58 -8.77 4.80
C GLY A 156 -10.75 -8.73 6.08
N GLY A 157 -10.54 -9.90 6.65
CA GLY A 157 -9.83 -10.13 7.92
C GLY A 157 -8.36 -10.56 7.74
N GLY A 158 -7.71 -10.13 6.65
CA GLY A 158 -6.27 -10.33 6.48
C GLY A 158 -5.44 -9.42 7.39
N TYR A 159 -4.10 -9.43 7.23
CA TYR A 159 -3.18 -8.62 8.05
C TYR A 159 -3.56 -7.13 8.08
N ILE A 160 -3.79 -6.51 6.92
CA ILE A 160 -4.16 -5.10 6.85
C ILE A 160 -5.49 -4.83 7.57
N GLY A 161 -6.48 -5.70 7.34
CA GLY A 161 -7.80 -5.54 7.97
C GLY A 161 -7.76 -5.67 9.49
N THR A 162 -7.00 -6.63 10.02
CA THR A 162 -6.86 -6.82 11.46
C THR A 162 -6.10 -5.69 12.14
N GLU A 163 -4.99 -5.22 11.55
CA GLU A 163 -4.24 -4.07 12.05
C GLU A 163 -5.08 -2.78 12.00
N LEU A 164 -5.83 -2.59 10.91
CA LEU A 164 -6.72 -1.42 10.78
C LEU A 164 -7.87 -1.48 11.79
N ALA A 165 -8.42 -2.68 12.07
CA ALA A 165 -9.48 -2.85 13.07
C ALA A 165 -9.02 -2.39 14.45
N GLU A 166 -7.84 -2.80 14.89
CA GLU A 166 -7.28 -2.37 16.17
C GLU A 166 -7.05 -0.85 16.19
N ASN A 167 -6.49 -0.29 15.12
CA ASN A 167 -6.15 1.11 15.04
C ASN A 167 -7.39 2.02 14.97
N LEU A 168 -8.44 1.62 14.26
CA LEU A 168 -9.72 2.35 14.28
C LEU A 168 -10.42 2.24 15.63
N PHE A 169 -10.35 1.08 16.30
CA PHE A 169 -10.84 0.95 17.67
C PHE A 169 -10.10 1.91 18.62
N ARG A 170 -8.78 2.04 18.52
CA ARG A 170 -7.99 3.00 19.31
C ARG A 170 -8.39 4.45 19.06
N ARG A 171 -8.87 4.77 17.86
CA ARG A 171 -9.47 6.09 17.52
C ARG A 171 -10.87 6.29 18.10
N GLY A 172 -11.43 5.29 18.78
CA GLY A 172 -12.73 5.37 19.44
C GLY A 172 -13.92 4.94 18.59
N LEU A 173 -13.68 4.36 17.40
CA LEU A 173 -14.76 3.85 16.56
C LEU A 173 -15.25 2.49 17.07
N LYS A 174 -16.54 2.21 16.90
CA LYS A 174 -17.09 0.85 17.01
C LYS A 174 -16.74 0.11 15.71
N VAL A 175 -15.95 -0.93 15.83
CA VAL A 175 -15.40 -1.64 14.66
C VAL A 175 -16.04 -3.01 14.49
N SER A 176 -16.40 -3.34 13.26
CA SER A 176 -16.82 -4.66 12.82
C SER A 176 -15.91 -5.14 11.69
N VAL A 177 -15.62 -6.44 11.67
CA VAL A 177 -14.86 -7.10 10.60
C VAL A 177 -15.73 -8.18 9.98
N ALA A 178 -15.96 -8.14 8.68
CA ALA A 178 -16.61 -9.20 7.91
C ALA A 178 -15.53 -9.96 7.13
N GLU A 179 -15.44 -11.25 7.37
CA GLU A 179 -14.47 -12.15 6.72
C GLU A 179 -15.19 -13.35 6.09
N LEU A 180 -14.83 -13.63 4.84
CA LEU A 180 -15.38 -14.74 4.06
C LEU A 180 -15.00 -16.10 4.66
N SER A 181 -13.77 -16.21 5.14
CA SER A 181 -13.24 -17.44 5.71
C SER A 181 -13.79 -17.68 7.13
N ASP A 182 -13.56 -18.86 7.66
CA ASP A 182 -13.92 -19.25 9.03
C ASP A 182 -13.00 -18.64 10.09
N HIS A 183 -11.89 -18.03 9.67
CA HIS A 183 -10.95 -17.34 10.56
C HIS A 183 -10.27 -16.14 9.90
N LEU A 184 -9.73 -15.24 10.75
CA LEU A 184 -8.90 -14.11 10.34
C LEU A 184 -7.49 -14.58 9.99
N ILE A 185 -6.78 -13.79 9.17
CA ILE A 185 -5.38 -14.02 8.79
C ILE A 185 -5.21 -15.43 8.22
N ALA A 186 -5.84 -15.69 7.09
CA ALA A 186 -5.89 -16.99 6.42
C ALA A 186 -4.58 -17.81 6.36
N PRO A 187 -3.36 -17.23 6.38
CA PRO A 187 -2.11 -18.00 6.50
C PRO A 187 -1.86 -18.64 7.87
N LEU A 188 -2.59 -18.27 8.92
CA LEU A 188 -2.50 -18.91 10.22
C LEU A 188 -3.32 -20.20 10.24
N ASP A 189 -2.89 -21.18 11.05
CA ASP A 189 -3.74 -22.31 11.41
C ASP A 189 -4.92 -21.83 12.27
N PHE A 190 -6.05 -22.51 12.19
CA PHE A 190 -7.30 -22.09 12.84
C PHE A 190 -7.15 -21.89 14.36
N ASP A 191 -6.44 -22.78 15.03
CA ASP A 191 -6.20 -22.70 16.47
C ASP A 191 -5.39 -21.44 16.84
N MET A 192 -4.39 -21.08 16.04
CA MET A 192 -3.62 -19.85 16.21
C MET A 192 -4.47 -18.60 15.93
N ALA A 193 -5.32 -18.65 14.89
CA ALA A 193 -6.24 -17.56 14.58
C ALA A 193 -7.26 -17.32 15.70
N CYS A 194 -7.62 -18.36 16.48
CA CYS A 194 -8.51 -18.24 17.64
C CYS A 194 -7.97 -17.27 18.72
N ASP A 195 -6.66 -17.15 18.87
CA ASP A 195 -6.07 -16.18 19.81
C ASP A 195 -6.29 -14.74 19.30
N VAL A 196 -6.13 -14.51 18.00
CA VAL A 196 -6.45 -13.22 17.38
C VAL A 196 -7.93 -12.89 17.54
N HIS A 197 -8.83 -13.85 17.31
CA HIS A 197 -10.27 -13.65 17.50
C HIS A 197 -10.61 -13.27 18.96
N ARG A 198 -10.02 -14.00 19.92
CA ARG A 198 -10.23 -13.73 21.33
C ARG A 198 -9.74 -12.33 21.71
N TYR A 199 -8.57 -11.96 21.22
CA TYR A 199 -7.99 -10.64 21.46
C TYR A 199 -8.89 -9.52 20.91
N LEU A 200 -9.30 -9.58 19.65
CA LEU A 200 -10.12 -8.54 19.03
C LEU A 200 -11.50 -8.46 19.71
N ARG A 201 -12.14 -9.60 20.00
CA ARG A 201 -13.41 -9.62 20.74
C ARG A 201 -13.29 -9.04 22.15
N SER A 202 -12.18 -9.27 22.85
CA SER A 202 -11.93 -8.68 24.17
C SER A 202 -11.83 -7.15 24.16
N LYS A 203 -11.49 -6.58 22.98
CA LYS A 203 -11.51 -5.12 22.74
C LYS A 203 -12.91 -4.62 22.35
N GLY A 204 -13.89 -5.49 22.14
CA GLY A 204 -15.22 -5.11 21.69
C GLY A 204 -15.37 -5.01 20.17
N ILE A 205 -14.39 -5.49 19.42
CA ILE A 205 -14.47 -5.57 17.95
C ILE A 205 -15.36 -6.75 17.57
N GLN A 206 -16.36 -6.49 16.74
CA GLN A 206 -17.29 -7.52 16.27
C GLN A 206 -16.68 -8.28 15.08
N LEU A 207 -16.73 -9.61 15.11
CA LEU A 207 -16.23 -10.46 14.04
C LEU A 207 -17.39 -11.25 13.41
N PHE A 208 -17.61 -11.03 12.13
CA PHE A 208 -18.53 -11.76 11.29
C PHE A 208 -17.71 -12.68 10.37
N LEU A 209 -17.43 -13.89 10.85
CA LEU A 209 -16.74 -14.93 10.09
C LEU A 209 -17.72 -15.71 9.21
N ASN A 210 -17.22 -16.43 8.18
CA ASN A 210 -18.06 -17.10 7.18
C ASN A 210 -19.10 -16.15 6.56
N THR A 211 -18.75 -14.88 6.39
CA THR A 211 -19.69 -13.83 6.02
C THR A 211 -19.26 -13.13 4.74
N VAL A 212 -20.16 -13.15 3.75
CA VAL A 212 -20.01 -12.43 2.48
C VAL A 212 -20.74 -11.10 2.57
N VAL A 213 -20.03 -10.00 2.35
CA VAL A 213 -20.66 -8.71 2.11
C VAL A 213 -21.15 -8.69 0.66
N GLN A 214 -22.45 -8.71 0.47
CA GLN A 214 -23.05 -8.76 -0.87
C GLN A 214 -23.13 -7.39 -1.53
N ASP A 215 -23.42 -6.36 -0.77
CA ASP A 215 -23.56 -4.99 -1.28
C ASP A 215 -23.41 -3.96 -0.14
N ILE A 216 -23.06 -2.74 -0.54
CA ILE A 216 -23.05 -1.53 0.31
C ILE A 216 -24.05 -0.56 -0.32
N ARG A 217 -25.05 -0.14 0.43
CA ARG A 217 -26.09 0.80 -0.01
C ARG A 217 -26.02 2.10 0.79
N LYS A 218 -26.41 3.18 0.13
CA LYS A 218 -26.60 4.49 0.78
C LYS A 218 -27.80 4.49 1.70
#